data_faace7825d10d0a2547e6113291f2dce
#
_entry.id   faace7825d10d0a2547e6113291f2dce
#
_cell.length_a   1.000
_cell.length_b   1.000
_cell.length_c   1.000
_cell.angle_alpha   90.00
_cell.angle_beta   90.00
_cell.angle_gamma   90.00
#
_symmetry.space_group_name_H-M   'P 1'
#
loop_
_entity.id
_entity.type
_entity.pdbx_description
1 polymer ?
#
loop_
_entity_poly.entity_id
_entity_poly.type
_entity_poly.pdbx_seq_one_letter_code
_entity_poly.pdbx_strand_id
1 'polypeptide(L)'
;MTVETLEEDIAFGYMHPRERLVEDELRARFGLKRHVVRQVLAELEKMGLVERKKNIGALVKSYSVKDVVDLYAVRDILETSCARSIALPVSPEKLDELDAIQQRHDDAVRDSNLHVAFRMNIAFHKALFALSDNAALTEMIELAAQRAHVIRSLSMVVPQYLEKARRDHREMIDALRQCDQERLVALCRDHLLPSRNAYIEQQQRMAHLSERASMVNLKKATS
;
A
#
# COMPACT_ATOMS: atom_id res chain seq x y z
N MET A 1 10.33 14.30 2.70
CA MET A 1 9.24 15.12 3.29
C MET A 1 8.10 15.37 2.30
N THR A 2 8.23 16.12 1.22
CA THR A 2 7.08 16.41 0.31
C THR A 2 6.56 15.17 -0.46
N VAL A 3 7.46 14.31 -0.94
CA VAL A 3 7.06 13.04 -1.61
C VAL A 3 6.32 12.15 -0.62
N GLU A 4 6.85 11.97 0.57
CA GLU A 4 6.27 11.17 1.65
C GLU A 4 4.87 11.69 2.06
N THR A 5 4.70 13.02 2.16
CA THR A 5 3.39 13.61 2.51
C THR A 5 2.36 13.33 1.41
N LEU A 6 2.72 13.47 0.14
CA LEU A 6 1.81 13.18 -0.97
C LEU A 6 1.54 11.68 -1.11
N GLU A 7 2.53 10.83 -0.86
CA GLU A 7 2.35 9.38 -0.76
C GLU A 7 1.31 9.02 0.31
N GLU A 8 1.41 9.63 1.49
CA GLU A 8 0.46 9.45 2.60
C GLU A 8 -0.92 9.98 2.25
N ASP A 9 -1.02 11.17 1.65
CA ASP A 9 -2.30 11.74 1.20
C ASP A 9 -3.03 10.79 0.22
N ILE A 10 -2.27 10.15 -0.67
CA ILE A 10 -2.80 9.15 -1.61
C ILE A 10 -3.16 7.85 -0.86
N ALA A 11 -2.27 7.36 0.01
CA ALA A 11 -2.48 6.13 0.76
C ALA A 11 -3.64 6.21 1.76
N PHE A 12 -3.96 7.40 2.28
CA PHE A 12 -5.11 7.62 3.17
C PHE A 12 -6.38 8.04 2.42
N GLY A 13 -6.30 8.19 1.09
CA GLY A 13 -7.44 8.58 0.27
C GLY A 13 -7.82 10.06 0.37
N TYR A 14 -6.94 10.91 0.90
CA TYR A 14 -7.13 12.37 0.86
C TYR A 14 -6.98 12.92 -0.56
N MET A 15 -6.24 12.21 -1.41
CA MET A 15 -6.18 12.40 -2.84
C MET A 15 -6.78 11.17 -3.52
N HIS A 16 -7.85 11.37 -4.28
CA HIS A 16 -8.64 10.29 -4.85
C HIS A 16 -8.07 9.76 -6.18
N PRO A 17 -8.30 8.49 -6.52
CA PRO A 17 -7.97 7.96 -7.85
C PRO A 17 -8.55 8.85 -8.97
N ARG A 18 -7.73 9.16 -9.98
CA ARG A 18 -8.00 10.08 -11.09
C ARG A 18 -8.06 11.56 -10.73
N GLU A 19 -7.85 11.93 -9.48
CA GLU A 19 -7.74 13.34 -9.07
C GLU A 19 -6.54 13.99 -9.74
N ARG A 20 -6.73 15.22 -10.23
CA ARG A 20 -5.68 15.97 -10.91
C ARG A 20 -4.80 16.68 -9.89
N LEU A 21 -3.49 16.44 -9.99
CA LEU A 21 -2.48 17.12 -9.17
C LEU A 21 -1.99 18.36 -9.91
N VAL A 22 -2.53 19.52 -9.53
CA VAL A 22 -2.23 20.80 -10.19
C VAL A 22 -0.92 21.38 -9.65
N GLU A 23 0.08 21.60 -10.54
CA GLU A 23 1.41 22.09 -10.12
C GLU A 23 1.35 23.36 -9.28
N ASP A 24 0.47 24.32 -9.64
CA ASP A 24 0.37 25.61 -8.92
C ASP A 24 -0.28 25.46 -7.53
N GLU A 25 -1.24 24.56 -7.36
CA GLU A 25 -1.81 24.22 -6.05
C GLU A 25 -0.79 23.55 -5.14
N LEU A 26 -0.02 22.59 -5.67
CA LEU A 26 1.07 21.94 -4.91
C LEU A 26 2.16 22.94 -4.54
N ARG A 27 2.48 23.88 -5.43
CA ARG A 27 3.42 24.97 -5.13
C ARG A 27 2.94 25.82 -3.97
N ALA A 28 1.67 26.22 -4.00
CA ALA A 28 1.06 27.03 -2.95
C ALA A 28 1.02 26.27 -1.60
N ARG A 29 0.60 25.00 -1.64
CA ARG A 29 0.47 24.16 -0.44
C ARG A 29 1.81 23.91 0.27
N PHE A 30 2.89 23.65 -0.49
CA PHE A 30 4.19 23.28 0.07
C PHE A 30 5.25 24.38 0.03
N GLY A 31 4.95 25.55 -0.50
CA GLY A 31 5.92 26.64 -0.64
C GLY A 31 7.07 26.32 -1.60
N LEU A 32 6.85 25.47 -2.61
CA LEU A 32 7.89 24.93 -3.47
C LEU A 32 8.02 25.69 -4.80
N LYS A 33 9.24 25.65 -5.38
CA LYS A 33 9.47 26.12 -6.74
C LYS A 33 8.94 25.09 -7.75
N ARG A 34 8.53 25.55 -8.95
CA ARG A 34 7.92 24.71 -10.01
C ARG A 34 8.76 23.47 -10.36
N HIS A 35 10.09 23.63 -10.50
CA HIS A 35 10.96 22.51 -10.83
C HIS A 35 10.98 21.43 -9.72
N VAL A 36 10.87 21.81 -8.44
CA VAL A 36 10.82 20.89 -7.33
C VAL A 36 9.51 20.10 -7.34
N VAL A 37 8.36 20.78 -7.58
CA VAL A 37 7.07 20.08 -7.74
C VAL A 37 7.12 19.05 -8.86
N ARG A 38 7.74 19.41 -10.00
CA ARG A 38 7.91 18.46 -11.12
C ARG A 38 8.78 17.26 -10.76
N GLN A 39 9.84 17.46 -9.97
CA GLN A 39 10.66 16.35 -9.45
C GLN A 39 9.86 15.45 -8.51
N VAL A 40 9.08 16.03 -7.59
CA VAL A 40 8.19 15.29 -6.69
C VAL A 40 7.18 14.46 -7.49
N LEU A 41 6.51 15.06 -8.47
CA LEU A 41 5.56 14.35 -9.34
C LEU A 41 6.23 13.23 -10.17
N ALA A 42 7.48 13.43 -10.60
CA ALA A 42 8.24 12.41 -11.31
C ALA A 42 8.60 11.22 -10.40
N GLU A 43 8.89 11.49 -9.12
CA GLU A 43 9.17 10.43 -8.14
C GLU A 43 7.90 9.64 -7.82
N LEU A 44 6.77 10.31 -7.59
CA LEU A 44 5.47 9.64 -7.40
C LEU A 44 5.05 8.82 -8.62
N GLU A 45 5.41 9.25 -9.84
CA GLU A 45 5.18 8.48 -11.07
C GLU A 45 6.02 7.20 -11.11
N LYS A 46 7.31 7.26 -10.73
CA LYS A 46 8.16 6.06 -10.59
C LYS A 46 7.60 5.08 -9.56
N MET A 47 7.11 5.58 -8.43
CA MET A 47 6.45 4.79 -7.40
C MET A 47 5.12 4.18 -7.89
N GLY A 48 4.60 4.62 -9.05
CA GLY A 48 3.33 4.16 -9.59
C GLY A 48 2.09 4.70 -8.89
N LEU A 49 2.23 5.81 -8.15
CA LEU A 49 1.14 6.49 -7.44
C LEU A 49 0.45 7.54 -8.32
N VAL A 50 1.18 8.05 -9.31
CA VAL A 50 0.74 9.09 -10.24
C VAL A 50 0.96 8.62 -11.67
N GLU A 51 0.12 9.07 -12.58
CA GLU A 51 0.31 8.93 -14.04
C GLU A 51 0.29 10.30 -14.70
N ARG A 52 1.14 10.50 -15.71
CA ARG A 52 1.13 11.72 -16.52
C ARG A 52 0.40 11.47 -17.82
N LYS A 53 -0.59 12.32 -18.11
CA LYS A 53 -1.33 12.29 -19.38
C LYS A 53 -1.05 13.56 -20.17
N LYS A 54 -0.78 13.38 -21.49
CA LYS A 54 -0.54 14.50 -22.40
C LYS A 54 -1.73 15.47 -22.36
N ASN A 55 -1.44 16.77 -22.23
CA ASN A 55 -2.42 17.86 -22.16
C ASN A 55 -3.33 17.88 -20.90
N ILE A 56 -3.21 16.92 -19.99
CA ILE A 56 -4.01 16.86 -18.75
C ILE A 56 -3.14 17.18 -17.52
N GLY A 57 -1.90 16.69 -17.51
CA GLY A 57 -0.98 16.82 -16.39
C GLY A 57 -0.85 15.53 -15.59
N ALA A 58 -0.56 15.66 -14.31
CA ALA A 58 -0.42 14.54 -13.38
C ALA A 58 -1.77 14.18 -12.73
N LEU A 59 -2.07 12.91 -12.65
CA LEU A 59 -3.29 12.36 -12.04
C LEU A 59 -2.90 11.29 -11.03
N VAL A 60 -3.62 11.19 -9.91
CA VAL A 60 -3.52 10.02 -9.03
C VAL A 60 -3.92 8.78 -9.82
N LYS A 61 -3.07 7.75 -9.78
CA LYS A 61 -3.28 6.53 -10.54
C LYS A 61 -4.56 5.81 -10.09
N SER A 62 -5.26 5.24 -11.05
CA SER A 62 -6.44 4.39 -10.82
C SER A 62 -6.18 3.02 -11.39
N TYR A 63 -6.45 1.97 -10.63
CA TYR A 63 -6.27 0.60 -11.05
C TYR A 63 -7.62 -0.03 -11.38
N SER A 64 -7.71 -0.76 -12.50
CA SER A 64 -8.86 -1.64 -12.75
C SER A 64 -8.80 -2.87 -11.83
N VAL A 65 -9.93 -3.57 -11.70
CA VAL A 65 -9.96 -4.84 -10.94
C VAL A 65 -8.92 -5.83 -11.47
N LYS A 66 -8.74 -5.88 -12.79
CA LYS A 66 -7.72 -6.73 -13.42
C LYS A 66 -6.32 -6.32 -13.01
N ASP A 67 -5.98 -5.03 -13.06
CA ASP A 67 -4.65 -4.55 -12.67
C ASP A 67 -4.33 -4.89 -11.20
N VAL A 68 -5.34 -4.81 -10.31
CA VAL A 68 -5.20 -5.18 -8.89
C VAL A 68 -4.94 -6.67 -8.75
N VAL A 69 -5.70 -7.51 -9.43
CA VAL A 69 -5.49 -8.98 -9.41
C VAL A 69 -4.09 -9.33 -9.89
N ASP A 70 -3.66 -8.75 -11.01
CA ASP A 70 -2.34 -9.02 -11.59
C ASP A 70 -1.20 -8.53 -10.66
N LEU A 71 -1.32 -7.32 -10.09
CA LEU A 71 -0.32 -6.78 -9.16
C LEU A 71 -0.20 -7.65 -7.90
N TYR A 72 -1.32 -8.09 -7.33
CA TYR A 72 -1.29 -8.90 -6.12
C TYR A 72 -0.84 -10.34 -6.38
N ALA A 73 -1.04 -10.87 -7.59
CA ALA A 73 -0.43 -12.14 -8.00
C ALA A 73 1.10 -12.04 -8.06
N VAL A 74 1.65 -10.95 -8.59
CA VAL A 74 3.09 -10.69 -8.58
C VAL A 74 3.61 -10.55 -7.14
N ARG A 75 2.91 -9.82 -6.28
CA ARG A 75 3.28 -9.67 -4.86
C ARG A 75 3.28 -11.00 -4.13
N ASP A 76 2.26 -11.84 -4.32
CA ASP A 76 2.21 -13.19 -3.72
C ASP A 76 3.44 -14.01 -4.11
N ILE A 77 3.79 -14.04 -5.39
CA ILE A 77 4.98 -14.76 -5.89
C ILE A 77 6.26 -14.22 -5.24
N LEU A 78 6.47 -12.91 -5.24
CA LEU A 78 7.69 -12.29 -4.73
C LEU A 78 7.81 -12.46 -3.20
N GLU A 79 6.75 -12.10 -2.46
CA GLU A 79 6.76 -12.08 -1.00
C GLU A 79 6.82 -13.50 -0.40
N THR A 80 6.08 -14.47 -0.96
CA THR A 80 6.17 -15.87 -0.50
C THR A 80 7.48 -16.53 -0.90
N SER A 81 8.05 -16.21 -2.06
CA SER A 81 9.38 -16.67 -2.47
C SER A 81 10.47 -16.12 -1.55
N CYS A 82 10.36 -14.85 -1.18
CA CYS A 82 11.27 -14.20 -0.23
C CYS A 82 11.16 -14.86 1.15
N ALA A 83 9.94 -15.04 1.67
CA ALA A 83 9.72 -15.72 2.95
C ALA A 83 10.33 -17.14 2.98
N ARG A 84 10.24 -17.91 1.88
CA ARG A 84 10.88 -19.23 1.77
C ARG A 84 12.40 -19.20 1.76
N SER A 85 13.00 -18.09 1.33
CA SER A 85 14.46 -17.95 1.25
C SER A 85 15.11 -17.45 2.54
N ILE A 86 14.31 -17.05 3.54
CA ILE A 86 14.84 -16.64 4.85
C ILE A 86 15.50 -17.83 5.53
N ALA A 87 16.80 -17.68 5.86
CA ALA A 87 17.52 -18.71 6.60
C ALA A 87 17.08 -18.76 8.06
N LEU A 88 16.72 -19.95 8.53
CA LEU A 88 16.31 -20.18 9.93
C LEU A 88 17.37 -21.01 10.66
N PRO A 89 17.62 -20.74 11.96
CA PRO A 89 17.00 -19.70 12.79
C PRO A 89 17.50 -18.30 12.45
N VAL A 90 16.60 -17.31 12.60
CA VAL A 90 16.97 -15.87 12.54
C VAL A 90 17.69 -15.49 13.82
N SER A 91 18.70 -14.59 13.72
CA SER A 91 19.45 -14.16 14.92
C SER A 91 18.56 -13.36 15.89
N PRO A 92 18.82 -13.45 17.22
CA PRO A 92 18.06 -12.71 18.22
C PRO A 92 17.99 -11.22 17.93
N GLU A 93 19.08 -10.60 17.49
CA GLU A 93 19.17 -9.16 17.23
C GLU A 93 18.20 -8.74 16.12
N LYS A 94 18.07 -9.55 15.06
CA LYS A 94 17.14 -9.28 13.95
C LYS A 94 15.67 -9.49 14.39
N LEU A 95 15.40 -10.46 15.25
CA LEU A 95 14.08 -10.64 15.85
C LEU A 95 13.70 -9.47 16.76
N ASP A 96 14.64 -8.98 17.58
CA ASP A 96 14.44 -7.83 18.45
C ASP A 96 14.19 -6.55 17.64
N GLU A 97 14.85 -6.37 16.49
CA GLU A 97 14.59 -5.27 15.56
C GLU A 97 13.14 -5.31 15.02
N LEU A 98 12.69 -6.49 14.57
CA LEU A 98 11.30 -6.67 14.11
C LEU A 98 10.29 -6.39 15.21
N ASP A 99 10.54 -6.87 16.44
CA ASP A 99 9.69 -6.59 17.60
C ASP A 99 9.61 -5.11 17.93
N ALA A 100 10.75 -4.41 17.89
CA ALA A 100 10.79 -2.97 18.17
C ALA A 100 9.98 -2.17 17.13
N ILE A 101 10.08 -2.53 15.84
CA ILE A 101 9.29 -1.92 14.78
C ILE A 101 7.80 -2.23 15.00
N GLN A 102 7.46 -3.50 15.28
CA GLN A 102 6.09 -3.92 15.50
C GLN A 102 5.48 -3.27 16.73
N GLN A 103 6.23 -3.12 17.81
CA GLN A 103 5.74 -2.41 19.01
C GLN A 103 5.38 -0.95 18.69
N ARG A 104 6.19 -0.26 17.90
CA ARG A 104 5.88 1.11 17.46
C ARG A 104 4.64 1.16 16.56
N HIS A 105 4.44 0.14 15.71
CA HIS A 105 3.23 0.01 14.90
C HIS A 105 2.00 -0.18 15.79
N ASP A 106 2.07 -1.06 16.79
CA ASP A 106 0.99 -1.32 17.74
C ASP A 106 0.60 -0.07 18.53
N ASP A 107 1.60 0.67 19.03
CA ASP A 107 1.39 1.91 19.75
C ASP A 107 0.71 2.95 18.86
N ALA A 108 1.17 3.09 17.62
CA ALA A 108 0.59 4.02 16.66
C ALA A 108 -0.88 3.68 16.31
N VAL A 109 -1.21 2.40 16.14
CA VAL A 109 -2.59 1.97 15.89
C VAL A 109 -3.47 2.23 17.12
N ARG A 110 -2.99 1.92 18.33
CA ARG A 110 -3.72 2.19 19.57
C ARG A 110 -4.00 3.69 19.76
N ASP A 111 -3.01 4.53 19.44
CA ASP A 111 -3.10 5.97 19.58
C ASP A 111 -3.78 6.65 18.37
N SER A 112 -4.29 5.87 17.42
CA SER A 112 -4.92 6.34 16.17
C SER A 112 -4.00 7.24 15.32
N ASN A 113 -2.69 7.08 15.44
CA ASN A 113 -1.70 7.80 14.65
C ASN A 113 -1.43 7.06 13.32
N LEU A 114 -2.32 7.29 12.34
CA LEU A 114 -2.28 6.60 11.04
C LEU A 114 -0.97 6.83 10.28
N HIS A 115 -0.36 8.01 10.38
CA HIS A 115 0.91 8.31 9.71
C HIS A 115 2.04 7.43 10.25
N VAL A 116 2.18 7.33 11.56
CA VAL A 116 3.19 6.46 12.17
C VAL A 116 2.87 5.00 11.92
N ALA A 117 1.61 4.57 12.02
CA ALA A 117 1.19 3.21 11.71
C ALA A 117 1.56 2.81 10.26
N PHE A 118 1.30 3.68 9.28
CA PHE A 118 1.67 3.47 7.88
C PHE A 118 3.18 3.31 7.69
N ARG A 119 3.97 4.22 8.28
CA ARG A 119 5.44 4.15 8.18
C ARG A 119 6.02 2.92 8.86
N MET A 120 5.48 2.53 10.01
CA MET A 120 5.92 1.32 10.72
C MET A 120 5.52 0.05 9.99
N ASN A 121 4.35 0.00 9.34
CA ASN A 121 3.97 -1.11 8.47
C ASN A 121 4.96 -1.28 7.30
N ILE A 122 5.38 -0.18 6.65
CA ILE A 122 6.40 -0.24 5.59
C ILE A 122 7.73 -0.72 6.16
N ALA A 123 8.15 -0.17 7.29
CA ALA A 123 9.42 -0.53 7.94
C ALA A 123 9.43 -2.02 8.34
N PHE A 124 8.31 -2.55 8.86
CA PHE A 124 8.18 -3.95 9.23
C PHE A 124 8.39 -4.88 8.04
N HIS A 125 7.68 -4.66 6.95
CA HIS A 125 7.82 -5.49 5.75
C HIS A 125 9.23 -5.39 5.15
N LYS A 126 9.83 -4.20 5.14
CA LYS A 126 11.20 -4.01 4.68
C LYS A 126 12.19 -4.80 5.53
N ALA A 127 12.11 -4.73 6.86
CA ALA A 127 12.96 -5.49 7.76
C ALA A 127 12.73 -7.00 7.63
N LEU A 128 11.46 -7.45 7.53
CA LEU A 128 11.11 -8.86 7.35
C LEU A 128 11.74 -9.43 6.07
N PHE A 129 11.56 -8.78 4.93
CA PHE A 129 12.06 -9.29 3.66
C PHE A 129 13.58 -9.15 3.51
N ALA A 130 14.21 -8.19 4.20
CA ALA A 130 15.66 -8.09 4.28
C ALA A 130 16.33 -9.30 4.94
N LEU A 131 15.60 -10.09 5.73
CA LEU A 131 16.09 -11.36 6.31
C LEU A 131 16.48 -12.40 5.25
N SER A 132 15.96 -12.28 4.03
CA SER A 132 16.30 -13.18 2.92
C SER A 132 17.72 -13.00 2.37
N ASP A 133 18.39 -11.91 2.74
CA ASP A 133 19.72 -11.51 2.23
C ASP A 133 19.78 -11.42 0.69
N ASN A 134 18.63 -11.15 0.04
CA ASN A 134 18.51 -11.01 -1.41
C ASN A 134 18.04 -9.57 -1.76
N ALA A 135 19.01 -8.67 -1.93
CA ALA A 135 18.73 -7.25 -2.19
C ALA A 135 17.89 -7.02 -3.46
N ALA A 136 18.13 -7.79 -4.53
CA ALA A 136 17.38 -7.65 -5.78
C ALA A 136 15.90 -8.05 -5.60
N LEU A 137 15.63 -9.13 -4.86
CA LEU A 137 14.27 -9.57 -4.55
C LEU A 137 13.55 -8.56 -3.66
N THR A 138 14.25 -8.04 -2.64
CA THR A 138 13.71 -7.02 -1.73
C THR A 138 13.35 -5.74 -2.49
N GLU A 139 14.20 -5.29 -3.42
CA GLU A 139 13.91 -4.13 -4.28
C GLU A 139 12.64 -4.34 -5.12
N MET A 140 12.46 -5.50 -5.72
CA MET A 140 11.26 -5.81 -6.51
C MET A 140 10.00 -5.85 -5.65
N ILE A 141 10.09 -6.37 -4.42
CA ILE A 141 8.99 -6.35 -3.45
C ILE A 141 8.64 -4.90 -3.08
N GLU A 142 9.63 -4.06 -2.77
CA GLU A 142 9.41 -2.65 -2.44
C GLU A 142 8.69 -1.91 -3.58
N LEU A 143 9.12 -2.08 -4.83
CA LEU A 143 8.48 -1.47 -6.00
C LEU A 143 7.03 -1.93 -6.19
N ALA A 144 6.75 -3.22 -6.02
CA ALA A 144 5.39 -3.76 -6.11
C ALA A 144 4.50 -3.28 -4.94
N ALA A 145 5.06 -3.19 -3.73
CA ALA A 145 4.36 -2.70 -2.54
C ALA A 145 4.00 -1.21 -2.65
N GLN A 146 4.90 -0.37 -3.18
CA GLN A 146 4.65 1.06 -3.41
C GLN A 146 3.43 1.27 -4.32
N ARG A 147 3.33 0.53 -5.43
CA ARG A 147 2.17 0.59 -6.34
C ARG A 147 0.85 0.25 -5.63
N ALA A 148 0.89 -0.61 -4.63
CA ALA A 148 -0.28 -0.99 -3.86
C ALA A 148 -0.75 0.09 -2.85
N HIS A 149 -0.01 1.18 -2.62
CA HIS A 149 -0.41 2.24 -1.69
C HIS A 149 -1.73 2.89 -2.10
N VAL A 150 -1.97 3.12 -3.39
CA VAL A 150 -3.28 3.60 -3.90
C VAL A 150 -4.41 2.61 -3.59
N ILE A 151 -4.11 1.30 -3.65
CA ILE A 151 -5.08 0.22 -3.44
C ILE A 151 -5.40 0.06 -1.94
N ARG A 152 -4.41 0.33 -1.08
CA ARG A 152 -4.52 0.17 0.38
C ARG A 152 -5.34 1.26 1.07
N SER A 153 -5.75 2.33 0.38
CA SER A 153 -6.38 3.51 0.99
C SER A 153 -7.52 3.15 1.95
N LEU A 154 -8.37 2.17 1.59
CA LEU A 154 -9.42 1.69 2.49
C LEU A 154 -8.90 0.90 3.68
N SER A 155 -7.90 0.04 3.47
CA SER A 155 -7.36 -0.79 4.54
C SER A 155 -6.53 -0.01 5.56
N MET A 156 -6.08 1.19 5.21
CA MET A 156 -5.29 2.05 6.09
C MET A 156 -6.12 2.90 7.06
N VAL A 157 -7.43 3.07 6.79
CA VAL A 157 -8.31 3.91 7.61
C VAL A 157 -9.40 3.12 8.35
N VAL A 158 -9.57 1.84 8.04
CA VAL A 158 -10.60 0.98 8.67
C VAL A 158 -9.98 0.19 9.82
N PRO A 159 -10.45 0.39 11.07
CA PRO A 159 -9.82 -0.20 12.27
C PRO A 159 -9.65 -1.72 12.23
N GLN A 160 -10.63 -2.44 11.66
CA GLN A 160 -10.57 -3.91 11.55
C GLN A 160 -9.39 -4.42 10.69
N TYR A 161 -9.00 -3.67 9.67
CA TYR A 161 -7.85 -4.04 8.82
C TYR A 161 -6.52 -3.71 9.50
N LEU A 162 -6.45 -2.59 10.23
CA LEU A 162 -5.28 -2.24 11.03
C LEU A 162 -5.04 -3.28 12.13
N GLU A 163 -6.10 -3.70 12.82
CA GLU A 163 -6.01 -4.73 13.86
C GLU A 163 -5.62 -6.10 13.29
N LYS A 164 -6.12 -6.44 12.09
CA LYS A 164 -5.67 -7.65 11.40
C LYS A 164 -4.18 -7.57 11.06
N ALA A 165 -3.70 -6.45 10.52
CA ALA A 165 -2.28 -6.27 10.20
C ALA A 165 -1.40 -6.43 11.44
N ARG A 166 -1.79 -5.86 12.59
CA ARG A 166 -1.10 -6.04 13.87
C ARG A 166 -0.93 -7.51 14.25
N ARG A 167 -2.02 -8.28 14.17
CA ARG A 167 -1.99 -9.71 14.50
C ARG A 167 -1.12 -10.49 13.53
N ASP A 168 -1.30 -10.26 12.22
CA ASP A 168 -0.53 -10.95 11.18
C ASP A 168 0.98 -10.73 11.37
N HIS A 169 1.42 -9.49 11.66
CA HIS A 169 2.82 -9.18 11.90
C HIS A 169 3.38 -9.91 13.12
N ARG A 170 2.63 -9.94 14.23
CA ARG A 170 3.06 -10.68 15.44
C ARG A 170 3.16 -12.18 15.15
N GLU A 171 2.19 -12.74 14.43
CA GLU A 171 2.24 -14.14 14.03
C GLU A 171 3.40 -14.45 13.08
N MET A 172 3.81 -13.53 12.20
CA MET A 172 5.00 -13.67 11.36
C MET A 172 6.28 -13.71 12.21
N ILE A 173 6.40 -12.84 13.21
CA ILE A 173 7.54 -12.88 14.15
C ILE A 173 7.55 -14.20 14.93
N ASP A 174 6.40 -14.67 15.41
CA ASP A 174 6.29 -15.93 16.14
C ASP A 174 6.65 -17.13 15.24
N ALA A 175 6.27 -17.12 13.97
CA ALA A 175 6.67 -18.15 13.01
C ALA A 175 8.19 -18.18 12.80
N LEU A 176 8.85 -17.00 12.71
CA LEU A 176 10.32 -16.91 12.65
C LEU A 176 10.99 -17.48 13.92
N ARG A 177 10.47 -17.15 15.12
CA ARG A 177 10.99 -17.67 16.39
C ARG A 177 10.87 -19.19 16.51
N GLN A 178 9.76 -19.74 15.99
CA GLN A 178 9.49 -21.17 15.99
C GLN A 178 10.17 -21.91 14.84
N CYS A 179 10.90 -21.23 13.97
CA CYS A 179 11.47 -21.77 12.74
C CYS A 179 10.41 -22.42 11.83
N ASP A 180 9.16 -21.92 11.87
CA ASP A 180 8.04 -22.43 11.09
C ASP A 180 7.92 -21.64 9.76
N GLN A 181 8.71 -22.06 8.79
CA GLN A 181 8.78 -21.41 7.48
C GLN A 181 7.48 -21.51 6.68
N GLU A 182 6.80 -22.65 6.76
CA GLU A 182 5.53 -22.83 6.03
C GLU A 182 4.44 -21.92 6.58
N ARG A 183 4.37 -21.76 7.88
CA ARG A 183 3.47 -20.79 8.53
C ARG A 183 3.81 -19.36 8.13
N LEU A 184 5.09 -18.98 8.11
CA LEU A 184 5.51 -17.65 7.67
C LEU A 184 5.05 -17.37 6.23
N VAL A 185 5.26 -18.32 5.32
CA VAL A 185 4.86 -18.20 3.91
C VAL A 185 3.34 -18.04 3.77
N ALA A 186 2.56 -18.83 4.52
CA ALA A 186 1.11 -18.71 4.53
C ALA A 186 0.64 -17.34 5.04
N LEU A 187 1.24 -16.85 6.14
CA LEU A 187 0.93 -15.54 6.70
C LEU A 187 1.26 -14.40 5.73
N CYS A 188 2.41 -14.43 5.06
CA CYS A 188 2.77 -13.43 4.03
C CYS A 188 1.72 -13.39 2.91
N ARG A 189 1.25 -14.55 2.42
CA ARG A 189 0.20 -14.64 1.41
C ARG A 189 -1.12 -14.06 1.90
N ASP A 190 -1.59 -14.50 3.06
CA ASP A 190 -2.90 -14.14 3.61
C ASP A 190 -2.97 -12.67 4.01
N HIS A 191 -1.84 -12.07 4.37
CA HIS A 191 -1.72 -10.66 4.69
C HIS A 191 -2.00 -9.73 3.49
N LEU A 192 -1.87 -10.23 2.26
CA LEU A 192 -2.17 -9.47 1.04
C LEU A 192 -3.68 -9.35 0.77
N LEU A 193 -4.48 -10.33 1.22
CA LEU A 193 -5.87 -10.48 0.82
C LEU A 193 -6.79 -9.33 1.26
N PRO A 194 -6.71 -8.79 2.49
CA PRO A 194 -7.64 -7.78 2.96
C PRO A 194 -7.66 -6.53 2.09
N SER A 195 -6.50 -5.96 1.78
CA SER A 195 -6.39 -4.73 0.99
C SER A 195 -6.83 -4.95 -0.46
N ARG A 196 -6.45 -6.09 -1.07
CA ARG A 196 -6.91 -6.48 -2.40
C ARG A 196 -8.44 -6.57 -2.48
N ASN A 197 -9.03 -7.32 -1.57
CA ASN A 197 -10.47 -7.59 -1.58
C ASN A 197 -11.27 -6.32 -1.30
N ALA A 198 -10.86 -5.49 -0.33
CA ALA A 198 -11.51 -4.22 -0.01
C ALA A 198 -11.58 -3.29 -1.23
N TYR A 199 -10.47 -3.18 -2.00
CA TYR A 199 -10.45 -2.37 -3.21
C TYR A 199 -11.37 -2.92 -4.30
N ILE A 200 -11.31 -4.24 -4.56
CA ILE A 200 -12.16 -4.89 -5.58
C ILE A 200 -13.65 -4.70 -5.24
N GLU A 201 -14.03 -4.94 -3.99
CA GLU A 201 -15.41 -4.73 -3.54
C GLU A 201 -15.87 -3.27 -3.70
N GLN A 202 -14.98 -2.31 -3.40
CA GLN A 202 -15.29 -0.90 -3.61
C GLN A 202 -15.52 -0.59 -5.08
N GLN A 203 -14.65 -1.06 -5.98
CA GLN A 203 -14.79 -0.84 -7.42
C GLN A 203 -16.10 -1.44 -7.96
N GLN A 204 -16.46 -2.64 -7.51
CA GLN A 204 -17.72 -3.30 -7.89
C GLN A 204 -18.95 -2.51 -7.43
N ARG A 205 -18.95 -2.03 -6.18
CA ARG A 205 -20.03 -1.17 -5.64
C ARG A 205 -20.19 0.12 -6.46
N MET A 206 -19.08 0.78 -6.80
CA MET A 206 -19.11 2.00 -7.60
C MET A 206 -19.64 1.76 -9.01
N ALA A 207 -19.29 0.65 -9.66
CA ALA A 207 -19.80 0.26 -10.96
C ALA A 207 -21.35 0.05 -10.92
N HIS A 208 -21.84 -0.69 -9.94
CA HIS A 208 -23.29 -0.91 -9.76
C HIS A 208 -24.07 0.39 -9.49
N LEU A 209 -23.51 1.32 -8.71
CA LEU A 209 -24.15 2.61 -8.46
C LEU A 209 -24.21 3.45 -9.75
N SER A 210 -23.17 3.45 -10.56
CA SER A 210 -23.12 4.15 -11.85
C SER A 210 -24.14 3.59 -12.84
N GLU A 211 -24.27 2.27 -12.94
CA GLU A 211 -25.28 1.61 -13.79
C GLU A 211 -26.71 1.98 -13.37
N ARG A 212 -27.00 1.94 -12.07
CA ARG A 212 -28.30 2.34 -11.52
C ARG A 212 -28.64 3.79 -11.81
N ALA A 213 -27.66 4.70 -11.63
CA ALA A 213 -27.85 6.13 -11.94
C ALA A 213 -28.14 6.35 -13.44
N SER A 214 -27.45 5.63 -14.32
CA SER A 214 -27.66 5.69 -15.76
C SER A 214 -29.06 5.18 -16.16
N MET A 215 -29.53 4.10 -15.54
CA MET A 215 -30.89 3.57 -15.79
C MET A 215 -31.99 4.53 -15.34
N VAL A 216 -31.80 5.22 -14.22
CA VAL A 216 -32.77 6.22 -13.73
C VAL A 216 -32.84 7.43 -14.67
N ASN A 217 -31.68 7.89 -15.18
CA ASN A 217 -31.64 9.01 -16.12
C ASN A 217 -32.30 8.67 -17.48
N LEU A 218 -32.11 7.45 -17.98
CA LEU A 218 -32.78 6.96 -19.19
C LEU A 218 -34.30 6.93 -19.04
N LYS A 219 -34.81 6.46 -17.88
CA LYS A 219 -36.27 6.44 -17.63
C LYS A 219 -36.88 7.83 -17.54
N LYS A 220 -36.12 8.83 -17.01
CA LYS A 220 -36.60 10.22 -16.95
C LYS A 220 -36.58 10.92 -18.33
N ALA A 221 -35.70 10.49 -19.24
CA ALA A 221 -35.63 11.07 -20.60
C ALA A 221 -36.69 10.50 -21.57
N THR A 222 -37.35 9.38 -21.19
CA THR A 222 -38.39 8.70 -21.99
C THR A 222 -39.82 8.90 -21.46
N SER A 223 -39.96 9.71 -20.38
CA SER A 223 -41.25 10.14 -19.81
C SER A 223 -41.49 11.62 -20.07
#